data_95988e5ceae34096a6b15f85fe59ce5f
#
_entry.id   95988e5ceae34096a6b15f85fe59ce5f
#
_cell.length_a   1.000
_cell.length_b   1.000
_cell.length_c   1.000
_cell.angle_alpha   90.00
_cell.angle_beta   90.00
_cell.angle_gamma   90.00
#
_symmetry.space_group_name_H-M   'P 1'
#
loop_
_entity.id
_entity.type
_entity.pdbx_description
1 polymer ?
#
loop_
_entity_poly.entity_id
_entity_poly.type
_entity_poly.pdbx_seq_one_letter_code
_entity_poly.pdbx_strand_id
1 'polypeptide(L)' 'MKYHLYDENYNHKGDFQSLQEMRNYLCEWKYDNDDRTYMHDTFDYIKSIRWHWDITE' A
#
# COMPACT_ATOMS: atom_id res chain seq x y z
N MET A 1 1.13 16.76 2.33
CA MET A 1 1.28 15.40 2.91
C MET A 1 1.51 14.38 1.80
N LYS A 2 2.50 13.54 1.95
CA LYS A 2 2.82 12.53 0.95
C LYS A 2 3.00 11.17 1.62
N TYR A 3 2.41 10.15 1.02
CA TYR A 3 2.51 8.77 1.52
C TYR A 3 3.58 8.04 0.72
N HIS A 4 4.43 7.29 1.42
CA HIS A 4 5.48 6.48 0.81
C HIS A 4 5.21 5.01 1.14
N LEU A 5 5.29 4.16 0.15
CA LEU A 5 4.98 2.74 0.30
C LEU A 5 6.22 1.90 0.04
N TYR A 6 6.47 0.93 0.91
CA TYR A 6 7.61 0.01 0.83
C TYR A 6 7.11 -1.42 0.97
N ASP A 7 7.81 -2.36 0.34
CA ASP A 7 7.47 -3.77 0.49
C ASP A 7 8.02 -4.35 1.80
N GLU A 8 7.94 -5.67 1.97
CA GLU A 8 8.40 -6.34 3.19
C GLU A 8 9.90 -6.20 3.43
N ASN A 9 10.67 -5.95 2.38
CA ASN A 9 12.11 -5.75 2.45
C ASN A 9 12.51 -4.28 2.40
N TYR A 10 11.54 -3.37 2.58
CA TYR A 10 11.74 -1.91 2.53
C TYR A 10 12.18 -1.41 1.16
N ASN A 11 11.89 -2.15 0.09
CA ASN A 11 12.08 -1.63 -1.26
C ASN A 11 10.96 -0.63 -1.57
N HIS A 12 11.32 0.54 -2.06
CA HIS A 12 10.36 1.61 -2.36
C HIS A 12 9.43 1.19 -3.50
N LYS A 13 8.13 1.30 -3.27
CA LYS A 13 7.11 0.92 -4.24
C LYS A 13 6.44 2.12 -4.91
N GLY A 14 6.32 3.23 -4.22
CA GLY A 14 5.73 4.44 -4.79
C GLY A 14 5.48 5.52 -3.76
N ASP A 15 5.21 6.71 -4.27
CA ASP A 15 4.83 7.87 -3.48
C ASP A 15 3.45 8.33 -3.94
N PHE A 16 2.58 8.69 -2.99
CA PHE A 16 1.19 9.02 -3.29
C PHE A 16 0.80 10.31 -2.60
N GLN A 17 0.02 11.13 -3.29
CA GLN A 17 -0.45 12.42 -2.78
C GLN A 17 -1.61 12.24 -1.80
N SER A 18 -2.31 11.14 -1.87
CA SER A 18 -3.45 10.87 -1.01
C SER A 18 -3.54 9.39 -0.67
N LEU A 19 -4.28 9.10 0.40
CA LEU A 19 -4.56 7.73 0.82
C LEU A 19 -5.31 6.96 -0.28
N GLN A 20 -6.20 7.65 -1.00
CA GLN A 20 -6.95 7.02 -2.08
C GLN A 20 -6.04 6.54 -3.20
N GLU A 21 -5.04 7.33 -3.56
CA GLU A 21 -4.07 6.92 -4.58
C GLU A 21 -3.28 5.69 -4.15
N MET A 22 -2.85 5.66 -2.89
CA MET A 22 -2.14 4.48 -2.35
C MET A 22 -3.04 3.26 -2.34
N ARG A 23 -4.31 3.43 -1.97
CA ARG A 23 -5.29 2.35 -1.99
C ARG A 23 -5.49 1.82 -3.41
N ASN A 24 -5.59 2.71 -4.40
CA ASN A 24 -5.73 2.30 -5.80
C ASN A 24 -4.55 1.47 -6.26
N TYR A 25 -3.34 1.87 -5.90
CA TYR A 25 -2.13 1.11 -6.21
C TYR A 25 -2.18 -0.30 -5.60
N LEU A 26 -2.57 -0.39 -4.34
CA LEU A 26 -2.67 -1.68 -3.65
C LEU A 26 -3.76 -2.55 -4.24
N CYS A 27 -4.86 -1.97 -4.69
CA CYS A 27 -5.93 -2.72 -5.37
C CYS A 27 -5.42 -3.34 -6.67
N GLU A 28 -4.63 -2.59 -7.44
CA GLU A 28 -4.01 -3.13 -8.67
C GLU A 28 -3.01 -4.23 -8.33
N TRP A 29 -2.21 -4.03 -7.29
CA TRP A 29 -1.25 -5.03 -6.84
C TRP A 29 -1.96 -6.33 -6.43
N LYS A 30 -3.07 -6.21 -5.68
CA LYS A 30 -3.89 -7.37 -5.29
C LYS A 30 -4.34 -8.15 -6.52
N TYR A 31 -4.84 -7.43 -7.50
CA TYR A 31 -5.35 -8.04 -8.72
C TYR A 31 -4.22 -8.77 -9.46
N ASP A 32 -3.07 -8.12 -9.62
CA ASP A 32 -1.93 -8.68 -10.34
C ASP A 32 -1.35 -9.92 -9.65
N ASN A 33 -1.46 -9.99 -8.32
CA ASN A 33 -0.93 -11.10 -7.52
C ASN A 33 -2.00 -12.11 -7.11
N ASP A 34 -3.21 -11.98 -7.68
CA ASP A 34 -4.33 -12.87 -7.40
C ASP A 34 -4.64 -12.97 -5.89
N ASP A 35 -4.44 -11.89 -5.17
CA ASP A 35 -4.77 -11.81 -3.75
C ASP A 35 -6.23 -11.44 -3.60
N ARG A 36 -7.02 -12.34 -3.04
CA ARG A 36 -8.47 -12.17 -2.89
C ARG A 36 -8.87 -11.69 -1.50
N THR A 37 -7.90 -11.33 -0.68
CA THR A 37 -8.17 -10.79 0.65
C THR A 37 -8.92 -9.48 0.52
N TYR A 38 -10.01 -9.31 1.27
CA TYR A 38 -10.78 -8.09 1.24
C TYR A 38 -10.03 -6.97 1.97
N MET A 39 -9.93 -5.82 1.34
CA MET A 39 -9.26 -4.65 1.91
C MET A 39 -10.29 -3.76 2.61
N HIS A 40 -10.50 -3.97 3.92
CA HIS A 40 -11.33 -3.10 4.74
C HIS A 40 -10.67 -1.73 4.94
N ASP A 41 -9.41 -1.76 5.36
CA ASP A 41 -8.63 -0.58 5.68
C ASP A 41 -7.29 -0.70 4.98
N THR A 42 -6.85 0.39 4.34
CA THR A 42 -5.61 0.39 3.57
C THR A 42 -4.41 0.05 4.46
N PHE A 43 -4.33 0.64 5.65
CA PHE A 43 -3.20 0.40 6.55
C PHE A 43 -3.21 -1.02 7.10
N ASP A 44 -4.38 -1.55 7.43
CA ASP A 44 -4.50 -2.95 7.87
C ASP A 44 -4.08 -3.91 6.77
N TYR A 45 -4.45 -3.61 5.53
CA TYR A 45 -4.05 -4.44 4.40
C TYR A 45 -2.53 -4.42 4.23
N ILE A 46 -1.90 -3.23 4.30
CA ILE A 46 -0.44 -3.10 4.19
C ILE A 46 0.24 -3.96 5.26
N LYS A 47 -0.27 -3.91 6.48
CA LYS A 47 0.24 -4.72 7.58
C LYS A 47 0.07 -6.22 7.32
N SER A 48 -1.07 -6.61 6.76
CA SER A 48 -1.36 -8.04 6.51
C SER A 48 -0.43 -8.65 5.47
N ILE A 49 0.04 -7.87 4.51
CA ILE A 49 1.01 -8.34 3.51
C ILE A 49 2.45 -8.06 3.93
N ARG A 50 2.64 -7.56 5.16
CA ARG A 50 3.95 -7.26 5.76
C ARG A 50 4.72 -6.14 5.07
N TRP A 51 4.00 -5.27 4.39
CA TRP A 51 4.59 -4.08 3.79
C TRP A 51 4.68 -2.96 4.81
N HIS A 52 5.33 -1.87 4.42
CA HIS A 52 5.55 -0.72 5.30
C HIS A 52 5.14 0.56 4.58
N TRP A 53 4.85 1.58 5.36
CA TRP A 53 4.47 2.88 4.81
C TRP A 53 4.98 3.99 5.72
N ASP A 54 5.06 5.20 5.16
CA ASP A 54 5.51 6.37 5.90
C ASP A 54 4.79 7.60 5.34
N ILE A 55 4.77 8.68 6.11
CA ILE A 55 4.15 9.94 5.72
C ILE A 55 5.17 11.06 5.92
N THR A 56 5.26 11.94 4.91
CA THR A 56 6.01 13.20 5.04
C THR A 56 5.07 14.37 4.72
N GLU A 57 5.25 15.46 5.39
CA GLU A 57 4.45 16.67 5.16
C GLU A 57 5.07 17.63 4.15
#